data_b1dfc467abf0e7237530d735c6c550b6
#
_entry.id   b1dfc467abf0e7237530d735c6c550b6
#
_cell.length_a   1.000
_cell.length_b   1.000
_cell.length_c   1.000
_cell.angle_alpha   90.00
_cell.angle_beta   90.00
_cell.angle_gamma   90.00
#
_symmetry.space_group_name_H-M   'P 1'
#
loop_
_entity.id
_entity.type
_entity.pdbx_description
1 polymer ?
#
loop_
_entity_poly.entity_id
_entity_poly.type
_entity_poly.pdbx_seq_one_letter_code
_entity_poly.pdbx_strand_id
1 'polypeptide(L)'
;MKRIIFSLYRNDLDDHASVPDIKRQQFAKYADQLENKQREYADLCGADYKIFKPNSTDYIDVQFEKLNMFEELGHKYDQVMYLDFDVIPNTTVNIFDKFDLNTICAFNIDVGMNPEIIKHRFRDNFAWDAMDMYSKALNKKAMLLLHDIYGSESCINTGVLLMNSDCIANLNFAERSVEAVLTFDESLEDSLYMPEMTKSWALNNEVILSYIIEKDNLPFTNIGMSWN
;
A
#
# COMPACT_ATOMS: atom_id res chain seq x y z
N MET A 1 15.31 6.86 19.96
CA MET A 1 14.72 6.37 18.69
C MET A 1 13.55 7.27 18.37
N LYS A 2 13.58 7.96 17.23
CA LYS A 2 12.50 8.83 16.78
C LYS A 2 11.54 8.05 15.89
N ARG A 3 10.25 8.11 16.19
CA ARG A 3 9.19 7.42 15.46
C ARG A 3 8.21 8.41 14.86
N ILE A 4 7.66 8.11 13.70
CA ILE A 4 6.55 8.86 13.12
C ILE A 4 5.51 7.91 12.55
N ILE A 5 4.24 8.27 12.78
CA ILE A 5 3.08 7.75 12.04
C ILE A 5 2.58 8.87 11.15
N PHE A 6 2.37 8.60 9.88
CA PHE A 6 1.84 9.60 8.96
C PHE A 6 0.71 9.06 8.10
N SER A 7 -0.14 9.96 7.65
CA SER A 7 -1.21 9.68 6.68
C SER A 7 -1.18 10.74 5.59
N LEU A 8 -1.73 10.41 4.44
CA LEU A 8 -2.04 11.38 3.39
C LEU A 8 -3.54 11.64 3.36
N TYR A 9 -3.94 12.90 3.33
CA TYR A 9 -5.34 13.27 3.20
C TYR A 9 -5.53 14.55 2.40
N ARG A 10 -6.43 14.47 1.42
CA ARG A 10 -7.04 15.63 0.76
C ARG A 10 -8.46 15.26 0.31
N ASN A 11 -9.35 16.23 0.42
CA ASN A 11 -10.77 16.06 0.10
C ASN A 11 -11.17 16.51 -1.32
N ASP A 12 -10.21 17.08 -2.06
CA ASP A 12 -10.37 17.67 -3.39
C ASP A 12 -9.63 16.85 -4.48
N LEU A 13 -9.61 15.52 -4.33
CA LEU A 13 -9.11 14.62 -5.37
C LEU A 13 -9.99 14.69 -6.62
N ASP A 14 -9.36 14.54 -7.78
CA ASP A 14 -10.04 14.42 -9.05
C ASP A 14 -10.98 13.20 -9.08
N ASP A 15 -11.95 13.21 -9.97
CA ASP A 15 -12.89 12.10 -10.10
C ASP A 15 -12.18 10.83 -10.52
N HIS A 16 -12.21 9.83 -9.66
CA HIS A 16 -11.63 8.53 -9.90
C HIS A 16 -12.56 7.42 -9.41
N ALA A 17 -12.66 6.32 -10.15
CA ALA A 17 -13.55 5.20 -9.84
C ALA A 17 -13.32 4.61 -8.43
N SER A 18 -12.07 4.63 -7.95
CA SER A 18 -11.71 4.14 -6.62
C SER A 18 -12.04 5.12 -5.48
N VAL A 19 -12.44 6.36 -5.81
CA VAL A 19 -12.79 7.38 -4.81
C VAL A 19 -14.16 7.99 -5.16
N PRO A 20 -15.25 7.24 -4.98
CA PRO A 20 -16.59 7.74 -5.27
C PRO A 20 -16.98 8.89 -4.35
N ASP A 21 -17.90 9.75 -4.80
CA ASP A 21 -18.37 10.92 -4.05
C ASP A 21 -18.83 10.61 -2.63
N ILE A 22 -19.49 9.48 -2.44
CA ILE A 22 -19.94 9.06 -1.11
C ILE A 22 -18.75 8.84 -0.16
N LYS A 23 -17.64 8.29 -0.66
CA LYS A 23 -16.41 8.09 0.13
C LYS A 23 -15.79 9.44 0.50
N ARG A 24 -15.74 10.39 -0.44
CA ARG A 24 -15.25 11.77 -0.20
C ARG A 24 -16.09 12.49 0.86
N GLN A 25 -17.43 12.40 0.77
CA GLN A 25 -18.33 12.98 1.76
C GLN A 25 -18.18 12.36 3.14
N GLN A 26 -17.99 11.05 3.22
CA GLN A 26 -17.73 10.35 4.47
C GLN A 26 -16.42 10.78 5.10
N PHE A 27 -15.35 10.88 4.32
CA PHE A 27 -14.07 11.37 4.81
C PHE A 27 -14.16 12.81 5.32
N ALA A 28 -14.77 13.72 4.56
CA ALA A 28 -14.95 15.09 5.01
C ALA A 28 -15.75 15.17 6.33
N LYS A 29 -16.77 14.31 6.48
CA LYS A 29 -17.60 14.27 7.69
C LYS A 29 -16.86 13.74 8.92
N TYR A 30 -15.99 12.76 8.76
CA TYR A 30 -15.36 12.03 9.86
C TYR A 30 -13.86 12.35 10.02
N ALA A 31 -13.31 13.30 9.23
CA ALA A 31 -11.89 13.61 9.21
C ALA A 31 -11.29 13.83 10.60
N ASP A 32 -11.91 14.70 11.41
CA ASP A 32 -11.43 15.01 12.76
C ASP A 32 -11.43 13.78 13.68
N GLN A 33 -12.40 12.87 13.51
CA GLN A 33 -12.49 11.66 14.32
C GLN A 33 -11.40 10.65 13.92
N LEU A 34 -11.16 10.50 12.62
CA LEU A 34 -10.12 9.63 12.08
C LEU A 34 -8.74 10.14 12.51
N GLU A 35 -8.49 11.44 12.34
CA GLU A 35 -7.25 12.06 12.79
C GLU A 35 -7.01 11.85 14.29
N ASN A 36 -8.02 12.10 15.13
CA ASN A 36 -7.90 11.94 16.57
C ASN A 36 -7.56 10.50 16.96
N LYS A 37 -8.17 9.51 16.30
CA LYS A 37 -7.88 8.08 16.58
C LYS A 37 -6.46 7.68 16.17
N GLN A 38 -5.99 8.16 15.05
CA GLN A 38 -4.61 7.90 14.63
C GLN A 38 -3.60 8.63 15.53
N ARG A 39 -3.92 9.85 15.97
CA ARG A 39 -3.10 10.61 16.94
C ARG A 39 -3.04 9.92 18.30
N GLU A 40 -4.17 9.48 18.86
CA GLU A 40 -4.22 8.70 20.11
C GLU A 40 -3.31 7.46 20.02
N TYR A 41 -3.31 6.79 18.86
CA TYR A 41 -2.46 5.63 18.67
C TYR A 41 -0.97 5.99 18.53
N ALA A 42 -0.65 7.08 17.87
CA ALA A 42 0.71 7.57 17.77
C ALA A 42 1.29 7.93 19.17
N ASP A 43 0.49 8.59 20.00
CA ASP A 43 0.85 8.89 21.39
C ASP A 43 1.14 7.60 22.19
N LEU A 44 0.30 6.56 22.02
CA LEU A 44 0.51 5.25 22.62
C LEU A 44 1.85 4.62 22.16
N CYS A 45 2.19 4.80 20.89
CA CYS A 45 3.44 4.28 20.32
C CYS A 45 4.67 5.13 20.66
N GLY A 46 4.51 6.29 21.28
CA GLY A 46 5.58 7.26 21.49
C GLY A 46 6.14 7.79 20.17
N ALA A 47 5.26 8.03 19.20
CA ALA A 47 5.58 8.48 17.86
C ALA A 47 5.00 9.87 17.59
N ASP A 48 5.70 10.67 16.79
CA ASP A 48 5.11 11.87 16.20
C ASP A 48 3.96 11.46 15.26
N TYR A 49 2.91 12.29 15.14
CA TYR A 49 1.84 12.09 14.19
C TYR A 49 1.71 13.26 13.24
N LYS A 50 1.58 12.97 11.93
CA LYS A 50 1.42 14.01 10.93
C LYS A 50 0.53 13.56 9.76
N ILE A 51 -0.43 14.43 9.40
CA ILE A 51 -1.15 14.34 8.13
C ILE A 51 -0.45 15.26 7.14
N PHE A 52 -0.12 14.72 5.97
CA PHE A 52 0.37 15.50 4.85
C PHE A 52 -0.75 15.68 3.83
N LYS A 53 -0.81 16.87 3.23
CA LYS A 53 -1.65 17.10 2.07
C LYS A 53 -0.87 16.72 0.83
N PRO A 54 -1.32 15.75 0.02
CA PRO A 54 -0.70 15.42 -1.25
C PRO A 54 -0.60 16.63 -2.18
N ASN A 55 0.45 16.68 -3.00
CA ASN A 55 0.65 17.74 -3.97
C ASN A 55 -0.29 17.59 -5.17
N SER A 56 -0.47 16.36 -5.66
CA SER A 56 -1.37 16.06 -6.76
C SER A 56 -2.83 15.91 -6.31
N THR A 57 -3.75 16.18 -7.22
CA THR A 57 -5.17 15.83 -7.10
C THR A 57 -5.49 14.49 -7.76
N ASP A 58 -4.59 13.99 -8.61
CA ASP A 58 -4.73 12.68 -9.23
C ASP A 58 -4.56 11.56 -8.19
N TYR A 59 -5.49 10.61 -8.20
CA TYR A 59 -5.50 9.52 -7.23
C TYR A 59 -4.27 8.61 -7.34
N ILE A 60 -3.79 8.35 -8.55
CA ILE A 60 -2.65 7.47 -8.79
C ILE A 60 -1.37 8.13 -8.28
N ASP A 61 -1.16 9.40 -8.61
CA ASP A 61 -0.02 10.16 -8.12
C ASP A 61 0.04 10.16 -6.59
N VAL A 62 -1.11 10.36 -5.93
CA VAL A 62 -1.21 10.34 -4.46
C VAL A 62 -0.80 8.98 -3.89
N GLN A 63 -1.12 7.87 -4.58
CA GLN A 63 -0.70 6.54 -4.15
C GLN A 63 0.82 6.35 -4.21
N PHE A 64 1.50 6.97 -5.16
CA PHE A 64 2.96 6.96 -5.24
C PHE A 64 3.61 7.95 -4.28
N GLU A 65 2.99 9.12 -4.07
CA GLU A 65 3.49 10.15 -3.17
C GLU A 65 3.70 9.60 -1.75
N LYS A 66 2.81 8.72 -1.26
CA LYS A 66 2.98 8.10 0.06
C LYS A 66 4.28 7.29 0.19
N LEU A 67 4.68 6.61 -0.88
CA LEU A 67 5.91 5.81 -0.87
C LEU A 67 7.17 6.69 -0.95
N ASN A 68 7.11 7.78 -1.72
CA ASN A 68 8.19 8.78 -1.76
C ASN A 68 8.37 9.48 -0.41
N MET A 69 7.27 9.69 0.34
CA MET A 69 7.33 10.27 1.69
C MET A 69 8.14 9.42 2.68
N PHE A 70 8.21 8.09 2.50
CA PHE A 70 9.07 7.25 3.34
C PHE A 70 10.54 7.67 3.22
N GLU A 71 11.04 7.96 2.02
CA GLU A 71 12.44 8.39 1.83
C GLU A 71 12.71 9.71 2.53
N GLU A 72 11.81 10.70 2.37
CA GLU A 72 11.95 11.98 3.05
C GLU A 72 11.93 11.85 4.58
N LEU A 73 11.05 11.00 5.10
CA LEU A 73 10.90 10.79 6.54
C LEU A 73 12.00 9.91 7.11
N GLY A 74 12.51 8.94 6.36
CA GLY A 74 13.63 8.07 6.76
C GLY A 74 14.93 8.84 7.05
N HIS A 75 15.11 10.04 6.47
CA HIS A 75 16.23 10.93 6.82
C HIS A 75 16.06 11.64 8.18
N LYS A 76 14.88 11.64 8.77
CA LYS A 76 14.52 12.42 9.97
C LYS A 76 14.11 11.56 11.15
N TYR A 77 13.64 10.34 10.87
CA TYR A 77 13.09 9.39 11.84
C TYR A 77 13.75 8.03 11.70
N ASP A 78 13.95 7.37 12.84
CA ASP A 78 14.53 6.03 12.87
C ASP A 78 13.53 4.94 12.42
N GLN A 79 12.22 5.19 12.67
CA GLN A 79 11.13 4.29 12.30
C GLN A 79 9.96 5.10 11.75
N VAL A 80 9.42 4.65 10.63
CA VAL A 80 8.35 5.33 9.89
C VAL A 80 7.20 4.36 9.65
N MET A 81 5.99 4.81 9.92
CA MET A 81 4.75 4.08 9.64
C MET A 81 3.81 4.96 8.82
N TYR A 82 3.24 4.39 7.78
CA TYR A 82 2.10 4.95 7.06
C TYR A 82 0.82 4.25 7.48
N LEU A 83 -0.24 5.05 7.65
CA LEU A 83 -1.62 4.58 7.78
C LEU A 83 -2.47 5.25 6.72
N ASP A 84 -3.25 4.48 5.95
CA ASP A 84 -4.33 5.07 5.15
C ASP A 84 -5.25 5.88 6.08
N PHE A 85 -5.74 7.01 5.60
CA PHE A 85 -6.49 7.94 6.45
C PHE A 85 -7.80 7.34 6.99
N ASP A 86 -8.34 6.31 6.35
CA ASP A 86 -9.52 5.56 6.78
C ASP A 86 -9.22 4.37 7.72
N VAL A 87 -7.97 4.13 8.04
CA VAL A 87 -7.57 3.11 9.02
C VAL A 87 -7.73 3.63 10.44
N ILE A 88 -8.54 2.93 11.24
CA ILE A 88 -8.74 3.23 12.67
C ILE A 88 -7.98 2.20 13.50
N PRO A 89 -6.86 2.57 14.14
CA PRO A 89 -6.17 1.66 15.04
C PRO A 89 -7.08 1.27 16.23
N ASN A 90 -7.33 -0.03 16.36
CA ASN A 90 -8.16 -0.58 17.45
C ASN A 90 -7.35 -1.57 18.31
N THR A 91 -6.21 -1.12 18.79
CA THR A 91 -5.29 -1.93 19.58
C THR A 91 -4.54 -1.07 20.60
N THR A 92 -4.10 -1.69 21.68
CA THR A 92 -3.19 -1.08 22.67
C THR A 92 -1.74 -1.56 22.50
N VAL A 93 -1.46 -2.37 21.49
CA VAL A 93 -0.13 -2.89 21.21
C VAL A 93 0.64 -1.89 20.35
N ASN A 94 1.86 -1.57 20.76
CA ASN A 94 2.77 -0.76 19.98
C ASN A 94 3.31 -1.56 18.79
N ILE A 95 2.90 -1.23 17.58
CA ILE A 95 3.27 -1.96 16.36
C ILE A 95 4.78 -1.90 16.08
N PHE A 96 5.45 -0.79 16.42
CA PHE A 96 6.89 -0.64 16.20
C PHE A 96 7.74 -1.63 17.03
N ASP A 97 7.20 -2.12 18.14
CA ASP A 97 7.86 -3.09 19.01
C ASP A 97 7.43 -4.54 18.69
N LYS A 98 6.48 -4.71 17.76
CA LYS A 98 5.88 -6.00 17.43
C LYS A 98 6.58 -6.73 16.28
N PHE A 99 7.10 -5.99 15.31
CA PHE A 99 7.66 -6.54 14.07
C PHE A 99 9.13 -6.15 13.89
N ASP A 100 9.85 -6.92 13.10
CA ASP A 100 11.22 -6.59 12.68
C ASP A 100 11.19 -5.56 11.56
N LEU A 101 11.47 -4.31 11.89
CA LEU A 101 11.44 -3.18 10.97
C LEU A 101 12.69 -3.07 10.07
N ASN A 102 13.66 -4.00 10.18
CA ASN A 102 14.69 -4.16 9.17
C ASN A 102 14.15 -4.77 7.87
N THR A 103 12.87 -5.07 7.85
CA THR A 103 12.11 -5.59 6.71
C THR A 103 10.98 -4.63 6.34
N ILE A 104 10.48 -4.73 5.11
CA ILE A 104 9.26 -4.03 4.69
C ILE A 104 8.08 -4.75 5.35
N CYS A 105 7.41 -4.10 6.28
CA CYS A 105 6.29 -4.67 7.01
C CYS A 105 4.97 -4.18 6.42
N ALA A 106 4.19 -5.07 5.82
CA ALA A 106 2.86 -4.80 5.27
C ALA A 106 1.99 -6.05 5.29
N PHE A 107 0.70 -5.89 5.06
CA PHE A 107 -0.19 -7.02 4.89
C PHE A 107 -0.06 -7.61 3.49
N ASN A 108 0.21 -8.91 3.40
CA ASN A 108 0.26 -9.63 2.13
C ASN A 108 -1.07 -10.31 1.86
N ILE A 109 -1.73 -9.92 0.78
CA ILE A 109 -2.98 -10.52 0.32
C ILE A 109 -2.61 -11.70 -0.59
N ASP A 110 -2.78 -12.90 -0.08
CA ASP A 110 -2.61 -14.11 -0.87
C ASP A 110 -3.90 -14.41 -1.63
N VAL A 111 -3.86 -14.29 -2.96
CA VAL A 111 -5.00 -14.57 -3.85
C VAL A 111 -5.31 -16.07 -3.91
N GLY A 112 -4.33 -16.92 -3.60
CA GLY A 112 -4.52 -18.36 -3.41
C GLY A 112 -5.25 -18.74 -2.11
N MET A 113 -5.68 -17.76 -1.31
CA MET A 113 -6.48 -18.04 -0.12
C MET A 113 -7.78 -18.76 -0.51
N ASN A 114 -8.11 -19.76 0.30
CA ASN A 114 -9.29 -20.60 0.17
C ASN A 114 -10.53 -19.79 -0.31
N PRO A 115 -11.13 -20.15 -1.47
CA PRO A 115 -12.29 -19.47 -2.02
C PRO A 115 -13.48 -19.30 -1.04
N GLU A 116 -13.58 -20.17 -0.05
CA GLU A 116 -14.63 -20.06 0.98
C GLU A 116 -14.36 -18.90 1.95
N ILE A 117 -13.12 -18.60 2.27
CA ILE A 117 -12.76 -17.43 3.09
C ILE A 117 -13.04 -16.14 2.31
N ILE A 118 -12.70 -16.14 1.03
CA ILE A 118 -13.00 -15.02 0.13
C ILE A 118 -14.51 -14.81 0.03
N LYS A 119 -15.31 -15.87 -0.19
CA LYS A 119 -16.77 -15.80 -0.22
C LYS A 119 -17.38 -15.26 1.07
N HIS A 120 -16.82 -15.63 2.22
CA HIS A 120 -17.37 -15.21 3.51
C HIS A 120 -17.11 -13.74 3.82
N ARG A 121 -15.96 -13.21 3.36
CA ARG A 121 -15.53 -11.84 3.62
C ARG A 121 -16.15 -10.82 2.66
N PHE A 122 -16.47 -11.23 1.43
CA PHE A 122 -16.91 -10.34 0.36
C PHE A 122 -18.33 -10.63 -0.15
N ARG A 123 -19.20 -11.06 0.76
CA ARG A 123 -20.52 -11.63 0.43
C ARG A 123 -21.42 -10.75 -0.43
N ASP A 124 -21.27 -9.43 -0.34
CA ASP A 124 -22.13 -8.47 -1.06
C ASP A 124 -21.42 -7.74 -2.23
N ASN A 125 -20.07 -7.75 -2.28
CA ASN A 125 -19.25 -7.11 -3.33
C ASN A 125 -18.17 -8.04 -3.91
N PHE A 126 -18.36 -9.33 -3.76
CA PHE A 126 -17.36 -10.37 -4.07
C PHE A 126 -16.70 -10.24 -5.45
N ALA A 127 -17.45 -9.84 -6.46
CA ALA A 127 -16.93 -9.79 -7.83
C ALA A 127 -15.87 -8.70 -8.02
N TRP A 128 -16.06 -7.53 -7.41
CA TRP A 128 -15.16 -6.39 -7.59
C TRP A 128 -13.86 -6.54 -6.81
N ASP A 129 -13.94 -6.90 -5.52
CA ASP A 129 -12.75 -7.02 -4.67
C ASP A 129 -11.88 -8.21 -5.08
N ALA A 130 -12.50 -9.32 -5.47
CA ALA A 130 -11.78 -10.47 -5.99
C ALA A 130 -11.11 -10.17 -7.33
N MET A 131 -11.78 -9.46 -8.25
CA MET A 131 -11.20 -9.04 -9.53
C MET A 131 -10.07 -8.04 -9.34
N ASP A 132 -10.18 -7.10 -8.41
CA ASP A 132 -9.11 -6.16 -8.07
C ASP A 132 -7.86 -6.90 -7.60
N MET A 133 -8.00 -7.80 -6.62
CA MET A 133 -6.89 -8.58 -6.09
C MET A 133 -6.24 -9.46 -7.15
N TYR A 134 -7.05 -10.14 -7.99
CA TYR A 134 -6.55 -10.95 -9.10
C TYR A 134 -5.82 -10.10 -10.13
N SER A 135 -6.38 -8.95 -10.50
CA SER A 135 -5.76 -8.04 -11.46
C SER A 135 -4.39 -7.56 -10.98
N LYS A 136 -4.28 -7.17 -9.71
CA LYS A 136 -3.00 -6.75 -9.11
C LYS A 136 -1.96 -7.87 -9.13
N ALA A 137 -2.34 -9.08 -8.73
CA ALA A 137 -1.44 -10.24 -8.74
C ALA A 137 -1.01 -10.64 -10.16
N LEU A 138 -1.92 -10.58 -11.14
CA LEU A 138 -1.62 -10.88 -12.54
C LEU A 138 -0.68 -9.84 -13.16
N ASN A 139 -0.90 -8.55 -12.90
CA ASN A 139 -0.03 -7.47 -13.37
C ASN A 139 1.38 -7.64 -12.80
N LYS A 140 1.50 -7.89 -11.50
CA LYS A 140 2.81 -8.18 -10.88
C LYS A 140 3.50 -9.38 -11.53
N LYS A 141 2.76 -10.48 -11.74
CA LYS A 141 3.31 -11.68 -12.42
C LYS A 141 3.76 -11.39 -13.84
N ALA A 142 3.00 -10.61 -14.62
CA ALA A 142 3.38 -10.24 -15.99
C ALA A 142 4.71 -9.48 -15.97
N MET A 143 4.87 -8.50 -15.08
CA MET A 143 6.12 -7.76 -14.90
C MET A 143 7.30 -8.68 -14.53
N LEU A 144 7.11 -9.61 -13.60
CA LEU A 144 8.15 -10.54 -13.18
C LEU A 144 8.56 -11.51 -14.30
N LEU A 145 7.61 -11.95 -15.13
CA LEU A 145 7.88 -12.84 -16.26
C LEU A 145 8.77 -12.20 -17.33
N LEU A 146 8.76 -10.88 -17.50
CA LEU A 146 9.72 -10.19 -18.37
C LEU A 146 11.18 -10.35 -17.93
N HIS A 147 11.39 -10.76 -16.68
CA HIS A 147 12.71 -11.04 -16.09
C HIS A 147 12.93 -12.53 -15.80
N ASP A 148 12.13 -13.43 -16.40
CA ASP A 148 12.16 -14.88 -16.12
C ASP A 148 11.92 -15.26 -14.64
N ILE A 149 11.21 -14.41 -13.88
CA ILE A 149 10.90 -14.65 -12.47
C ILE A 149 9.46 -15.16 -12.34
N TYR A 150 9.31 -16.34 -11.73
CA TYR A 150 8.00 -16.91 -11.40
C TYR A 150 7.56 -16.38 -10.04
N GLY A 151 6.82 -15.26 -10.05
CA GLY A 151 6.34 -14.61 -8.83
C GLY A 151 5.19 -15.33 -8.14
N SER A 152 5.00 -14.99 -6.86
CA SER A 152 3.87 -15.47 -6.05
C SER A 152 2.51 -14.94 -6.56
N GLU A 153 1.42 -15.58 -6.13
CA GLU A 153 0.04 -15.11 -6.40
C GLU A 153 -0.46 -14.14 -5.35
N SER A 154 0.44 -13.43 -4.69
CA SER A 154 0.12 -12.47 -3.65
C SER A 154 0.44 -11.05 -4.09
N CYS A 155 -0.25 -10.09 -3.49
CA CYS A 155 0.05 -8.67 -3.62
C CYS A 155 -0.05 -8.03 -2.24
N ILE A 156 0.83 -7.11 -1.93
CA ILE A 156 0.78 -6.41 -0.65
C ILE A 156 -0.31 -5.36 -0.67
N ASN A 157 -0.93 -5.14 0.50
CA ASN A 157 -1.76 -3.98 0.75
C ASN A 157 -0.91 -2.90 1.43
N THR A 158 -0.98 -1.68 0.95
CA THR A 158 -0.17 -0.56 1.42
C THR A 158 -0.92 0.38 2.38
N GLY A 159 -2.10 0.00 2.84
CA GLY A 159 -2.88 0.78 3.83
C GLY A 159 -2.22 0.87 5.20
N VAL A 160 -1.41 -0.15 5.55
CA VAL A 160 -0.52 -0.14 6.71
C VAL A 160 0.85 -0.57 6.24
N LEU A 161 1.83 0.33 6.33
CA LEU A 161 3.19 0.09 5.87
C LEU A 161 4.18 0.66 6.88
N LEU A 162 5.16 -0.13 7.32
CA LEU A 162 6.15 0.35 8.28
C LEU A 162 7.55 -0.24 8.05
N MET A 163 8.58 0.58 8.30
CA MET A 163 9.99 0.26 8.10
C MET A 163 10.86 1.11 9.02
N ASN A 164 12.10 0.67 9.27
CA ASN A 164 13.13 1.56 9.81
C ASN A 164 13.86 2.32 8.69
N SER A 165 14.68 3.30 9.07
CA SER A 165 15.44 4.13 8.14
C SER A 165 16.37 3.34 7.24
N ASP A 166 17.01 2.28 7.74
CA ASP A 166 17.93 1.45 6.95
C ASP A 166 17.16 0.63 5.89
N CYS A 167 15.99 0.10 6.28
CA CYS A 167 15.11 -0.60 5.34
C CYS A 167 14.59 0.36 4.26
N ILE A 168 14.21 1.58 4.62
CA ILE A 168 13.76 2.62 3.68
C ILE A 168 14.87 2.95 2.68
N ALA A 169 16.10 3.18 3.17
CA ALA A 169 17.26 3.45 2.31
C ALA A 169 17.57 2.28 1.37
N ASN A 170 17.46 1.04 1.86
CA ASN A 170 17.64 -0.16 1.04
C ASN A 170 16.54 -0.35 -0.01
N LEU A 171 15.29 0.02 0.31
CA LEU A 171 14.18 0.00 -0.64
C LEU A 171 14.43 0.96 -1.80
N ASN A 172 14.98 2.16 -1.55
CA ASN A 172 15.29 3.17 -2.56
C ASN A 172 14.16 3.30 -3.60
N PHE A 173 12.96 3.58 -3.11
CA PHE A 173 11.71 3.46 -3.89
C PHE A 173 11.68 4.40 -5.09
N ALA A 174 12.14 5.66 -4.91
CA ALA A 174 12.10 6.66 -5.97
C ALA A 174 12.90 6.21 -7.22
N GLU A 175 14.06 5.60 -7.05
CA GLU A 175 14.86 5.09 -8.16
C GLU A 175 14.23 3.83 -8.77
N ARG A 176 13.86 2.85 -7.93
CA ARG A 176 13.32 1.56 -8.39
C ARG A 176 11.94 1.68 -9.04
N SER A 177 11.13 2.64 -8.60
CA SER A 177 9.79 2.85 -9.16
C SER A 177 9.82 3.29 -10.62
N VAL A 178 10.85 4.03 -11.04
CA VAL A 178 11.00 4.44 -12.45
C VAL A 178 11.14 3.22 -13.36
N GLU A 179 12.06 2.30 -13.02
CA GLU A 179 12.22 1.05 -13.77
C GLU A 179 10.94 0.19 -13.70
N ALA A 180 10.34 0.08 -12.50
CA ALA A 180 9.14 -0.72 -12.32
C ALA A 180 7.95 -0.21 -13.14
N VAL A 181 7.76 1.10 -13.27
CA VAL A 181 6.72 1.68 -14.12
C VAL A 181 6.97 1.39 -15.61
N LEU A 182 8.21 1.52 -16.07
CA LEU A 182 8.56 1.15 -17.46
C LEU A 182 8.33 -0.33 -17.73
N THR A 183 8.71 -1.21 -16.79
CA THR A 183 8.44 -2.65 -16.89
C THR A 183 6.93 -2.95 -16.89
N PHE A 184 6.16 -2.18 -16.12
CA PHE A 184 4.71 -2.31 -16.13
C PHE A 184 4.12 -1.99 -17.51
N ASP A 185 4.52 -0.87 -18.12
CA ASP A 185 4.05 -0.48 -19.47
C ASP A 185 4.44 -1.54 -20.51
N GLU A 186 5.68 -2.03 -20.49
CA GLU A 186 6.14 -3.13 -21.38
C GLU A 186 5.30 -4.40 -21.16
N SER A 187 5.00 -4.76 -19.92
CA SER A 187 4.21 -5.95 -19.60
C SER A 187 2.78 -5.88 -20.14
N LEU A 188 2.22 -4.69 -20.33
CA LEU A 188 0.89 -4.51 -20.92
C LEU A 188 0.91 -4.74 -22.44
N GLU A 189 2.00 -4.40 -23.12
CA GLU A 189 2.14 -4.60 -24.56
C GLU A 189 2.30 -6.08 -24.91
N ASP A 190 3.11 -6.80 -24.14
CA ASP A 190 3.43 -8.22 -24.33
C ASP A 190 2.51 -9.19 -23.56
N SER A 191 1.49 -8.66 -22.89
CA SER A 191 0.65 -9.45 -21.99
C SER A 191 -0.13 -10.56 -22.71
N LEU A 192 0.04 -11.79 -22.23
CA LEU A 192 -0.81 -12.94 -22.54
C LEU A 192 -2.20 -12.86 -21.89
N TYR A 193 -2.42 -11.85 -21.05
CA TYR A 193 -3.66 -11.64 -20.32
C TYR A 193 -4.62 -10.74 -21.11
N MET A 194 -5.93 -10.96 -20.90
CA MET A 194 -6.97 -10.18 -21.57
C MET A 194 -6.83 -8.68 -21.21
N PRO A 195 -6.86 -7.77 -22.19
CA PRO A 195 -6.73 -6.33 -21.94
C PRO A 195 -7.73 -5.78 -20.94
N GLU A 196 -8.90 -6.38 -20.82
CA GLU A 196 -9.95 -5.99 -19.87
C GLU A 196 -9.54 -6.26 -18.41
N MET A 197 -8.74 -7.30 -18.16
CA MET A 197 -8.24 -7.63 -16.83
C MET A 197 -7.06 -6.75 -16.40
N THR A 198 -6.32 -6.22 -17.37
CA THR A 198 -5.14 -5.40 -17.13
C THR A 198 -5.45 -3.90 -17.09
N LYS A 199 -6.47 -3.43 -17.82
CA LYS A 199 -6.77 -2.00 -17.96
C LYS A 199 -7.51 -1.36 -16.78
N SER A 200 -8.28 -2.12 -16.02
CA SER A 200 -9.14 -1.51 -14.97
C SER A 200 -8.38 -1.07 -13.71
N TRP A 201 -7.18 -1.61 -13.47
CA TRP A 201 -6.36 -1.33 -12.27
C TRP A 201 -4.88 -1.23 -12.63
N ALA A 202 -4.61 -0.63 -13.78
CA ALA A 202 -3.34 -0.74 -14.45
C ALA A 202 -2.17 -0.31 -13.57
N LEU A 203 -1.99 0.95 -13.27
CA LEU A 203 -0.88 1.43 -12.47
C LEU A 203 -1.32 1.59 -11.01
N ASN A 204 -0.79 0.75 -10.12
CA ASN A 204 -1.12 0.77 -8.69
C ASN A 204 0.16 0.60 -7.87
N ASN A 205 0.29 1.41 -6.84
CA ASN A 205 1.46 1.37 -5.95
C ASN A 205 1.66 0.02 -5.25
N GLU A 206 0.60 -0.73 -5.00
CA GLU A 206 0.68 -2.08 -4.41
C GLU A 206 1.31 -3.08 -5.37
N VAL A 207 0.95 -3.00 -6.67
CA VAL A 207 1.56 -3.81 -7.74
C VAL A 207 3.05 -3.50 -7.86
N ILE A 208 3.39 -2.21 -7.98
CA ILE A 208 4.77 -1.74 -8.16
C ILE A 208 5.65 -2.13 -6.96
N LEU A 209 5.17 -1.87 -5.74
CA LEU A 209 5.94 -2.22 -4.54
C LEU A 209 6.08 -3.74 -4.38
N SER A 210 5.04 -4.52 -4.67
CA SER A 210 5.08 -5.98 -4.63
C SER A 210 6.07 -6.55 -5.67
N TYR A 211 6.09 -5.97 -6.88
CA TYR A 211 7.04 -6.33 -7.92
C TYR A 211 8.48 -6.05 -7.49
N ILE A 212 8.76 -4.85 -6.97
CA ILE A 212 10.10 -4.47 -6.49
C ILE A 212 10.57 -5.43 -5.40
N ILE A 213 9.72 -5.75 -4.43
CA ILE A 213 10.05 -6.67 -3.33
C ILE A 213 10.46 -8.05 -3.88
N GLU A 214 9.67 -8.62 -4.77
CA GLU A 214 9.96 -9.97 -5.31
C GLU A 214 11.12 -9.96 -6.30
N LYS A 215 11.19 -8.99 -7.21
CA LYS A 215 12.27 -8.88 -8.22
C LYS A 215 13.64 -8.77 -7.55
N ASP A 216 13.75 -7.92 -6.55
CA ASP A 216 15.02 -7.62 -5.90
C ASP A 216 15.25 -8.43 -4.62
N ASN A 217 14.36 -9.38 -4.35
CA ASN A 217 14.39 -10.23 -3.15
C ASN A 217 14.59 -9.42 -1.86
N LEU A 218 13.83 -8.32 -1.71
CA LEU A 218 13.91 -7.47 -0.54
C LEU A 218 13.29 -8.15 0.68
N PRO A 219 13.85 -7.93 1.88
CA PRO A 219 13.31 -8.51 3.10
C PRO A 219 11.89 -8.00 3.38
N PHE A 220 10.95 -8.91 3.59
CA PHE A 220 9.54 -8.62 3.79
C PHE A 220 8.98 -9.36 5.00
N THR A 221 8.14 -8.68 5.81
CA THR A 221 7.39 -9.26 6.92
C THR A 221 5.90 -9.06 6.72
N ASN A 222 5.15 -10.15 6.62
CA ASN A 222 3.69 -10.10 6.60
C ASN A 222 3.15 -9.83 8.01
N ILE A 223 2.54 -8.66 8.20
CA ILE A 223 1.97 -8.27 9.51
C ILE A 223 0.65 -8.99 9.82
N GLY A 224 0.07 -9.66 8.83
CA GLY A 224 -1.19 -10.38 8.97
C GLY A 224 -2.42 -9.47 8.97
N MET A 225 -3.58 -10.10 8.78
CA MET A 225 -4.88 -9.43 8.61
C MET A 225 -5.32 -8.59 9.81
N SER A 226 -4.87 -8.94 11.01
CA SER A 226 -5.25 -8.21 12.24
C SER A 226 -4.69 -6.81 12.34
N TRP A 227 -3.73 -6.46 11.47
CA TRP A 227 -3.02 -5.19 11.46
C TRP A 227 -3.32 -4.35 10.21
N ASN A 228 -4.19 -4.83 9.33
CA ASN A 228 -4.56 -4.16 8.09
C ASN A 228 -6.01 -3.68 8.11
#